data_9c4f1a43a04f4dd645f8c1c08ec12045
#
_entry.id   9c4f1a43a04f4dd645f8c1c08ec12045
#
_cell.length_a   1.000
_cell.length_b   1.000
_cell.length_c   1.000
_cell.angle_alpha   90.00
_cell.angle_beta   90.00
_cell.angle_gamma   90.00
#
_symmetry.space_group_name_H-M   'P 1'
#
loop_
_entity.id
_entity.type
_entity.pdbx_description
1 polymer ?
#
loop_
_entity_poly.entity_id
_entity_poly.type
_entity_poly.pdbx_seq_one_letter_code
_entity_poly.pdbx_strand_id
1 'polypeptide(L)'
;MYQKLTNTVSIWPRTAAGLVALYSAGIYESDEIQKGLKFLMDHQPRGEVFRHENFYFYGHYYAVQAMWHAGGRYWRQWFPAIRDELLGRQTQDGSWPDLTVNSEYGTAMACIVLQMPNGYLPIFQR
;
A
#
# COMPACT_ATOMS: atom_id res chain seq x y z
N MET A 1 -18.59 12.51 -11.60
CA MET A 1 -18.08 11.14 -11.42
C MET A 1 -16.59 11.06 -11.68
N TYR A 2 -16.10 11.68 -12.73
CA TYR A 2 -14.68 11.68 -13.11
C TYR A 2 -13.80 12.39 -12.06
N GLN A 3 -14.23 13.55 -11.56
CA GLN A 3 -13.49 14.30 -10.53
C GLN A 3 -13.40 13.55 -9.21
N LYS A 4 -14.42 12.77 -8.85
CA LYS A 4 -14.45 12.03 -7.60
C LYS A 4 -13.45 10.85 -7.62
N LEU A 5 -13.33 10.19 -8.76
CA LEU A 5 -12.36 9.11 -8.96
C LEU A 5 -10.93 9.65 -8.96
N THR A 6 -10.70 10.76 -9.63
CA THR A 6 -9.37 11.40 -9.68
C THR A 6 -8.93 11.84 -8.29
N ASN A 7 -9.84 12.39 -7.49
CA ASN A 7 -9.52 12.80 -6.13
C ASN A 7 -9.22 11.61 -5.22
N THR A 8 -9.99 10.52 -5.33
CA THR A 8 -9.75 9.30 -4.56
C THR A 8 -8.37 8.73 -4.85
N VAL A 9 -8.02 8.65 -6.12
CA VAL A 9 -6.75 8.13 -6.59
C VAL A 9 -5.58 8.99 -6.11
N SER A 10 -5.73 10.32 -6.14
CA SER A 10 -4.72 11.26 -5.67
C SER A 10 -4.54 11.24 -4.15
N ILE A 11 -5.63 10.99 -3.40
CA ILE A 11 -5.64 11.03 -1.94
C ILE A 11 -5.13 9.72 -1.35
N TRP A 12 -5.31 8.60 -2.04
CA TRP A 12 -5.02 7.27 -1.51
C TRP A 12 -3.55 7.10 -1.07
N PRO A 13 -2.54 7.42 -1.91
CA PRO A 13 -1.14 7.30 -1.47
C PRO A 13 -0.81 8.25 -0.32
N ARG A 14 -1.37 9.44 -0.32
CA ARG A 14 -1.15 10.41 0.75
C ARG A 14 -1.75 9.97 2.06
N THR A 15 -2.92 9.34 2.02
CA THR A 15 -3.55 8.78 3.22
C THR A 15 -2.68 7.68 3.81
N ALA A 16 -2.16 6.78 2.98
CA ALA A 16 -1.27 5.72 3.43
C ALA A 16 -0.01 6.28 4.08
N ALA A 17 0.63 7.25 3.43
CA ALA A 17 1.84 7.88 3.97
C ALA A 17 1.55 8.62 5.29
N GLY A 18 0.41 9.30 5.37
CA GLY A 18 0.00 9.99 6.60
C GLY A 18 -0.22 9.05 7.77
N LEU A 19 -0.81 7.88 7.53
CA LEU A 19 -0.96 6.86 8.56
C LEU A 19 0.39 6.38 9.10
N VAL A 20 1.34 6.13 8.20
CA VAL A 20 2.68 5.70 8.61
C VAL A 20 3.36 6.80 9.42
N ALA A 21 3.18 8.07 9.04
CA ALA A 21 3.73 9.19 9.79
C ALA A 21 3.17 9.24 11.22
N LEU A 22 1.86 9.04 11.38
CA LEU A 22 1.23 9.01 12.70
C LEU A 22 1.75 7.84 13.54
N TYR A 23 1.82 6.66 12.97
CA TYR A 23 2.37 5.50 13.67
C TYR A 23 3.83 5.73 14.09
N SER A 24 4.62 6.32 13.21
CA SER A 24 6.03 6.62 13.49
C SER A 24 6.20 7.66 14.60
N ALA A 25 5.21 8.54 14.75
CA ALA A 25 5.18 9.53 15.84
C ALA A 25 4.64 8.93 17.15
N GLY A 26 4.32 7.65 17.18
CA GLY A 26 3.81 6.98 18.38
C GLY A 26 2.31 7.12 18.58
N ILE A 27 1.58 7.59 17.57
CA ILE A 27 0.13 7.74 17.64
C ILE A 27 -0.49 6.50 17.00
N TYR A 28 -1.08 5.65 17.83
CA TYR A 28 -1.67 4.38 17.37
C TYR A 28 -3.19 4.37 17.39
N GLU A 29 -3.78 5.26 18.19
CA GLU A 29 -5.24 5.33 18.32
C GLU A 29 -5.66 6.80 18.24
N SER A 30 -6.43 7.13 17.20
CA SER A 30 -7.02 8.45 17.02
C SER A 30 -8.13 8.32 15.98
N ASP A 31 -9.02 9.33 15.94
CA ASP A 31 -10.07 9.36 14.94
C ASP A 31 -9.49 9.44 13.53
N GLU A 32 -8.39 10.16 13.35
CA GLU A 32 -7.70 10.30 12.08
C GLU A 32 -7.18 8.96 11.58
N ILE A 33 -6.60 8.15 12.48
CA ILE A 33 -6.12 6.81 12.12
C ILE A 33 -7.30 5.93 11.72
N GLN A 34 -8.39 5.95 12.49
CA GLN A 34 -9.56 5.13 12.16
C GLN A 34 -10.17 5.52 10.81
N LYS A 35 -10.28 6.81 10.54
CA LYS A 35 -10.78 7.29 9.25
C LYS A 35 -9.86 6.91 8.10
N GLY A 36 -8.56 7.04 8.29
CA GLY A 36 -7.57 6.66 7.28
C GLY A 36 -7.58 5.18 6.97
N LEU A 37 -7.62 4.34 8.01
CA LEU A 37 -7.70 2.89 7.84
C LEU A 37 -8.99 2.49 7.12
N LYS A 38 -10.11 3.10 7.50
CA LYS A 38 -11.38 2.84 6.82
C LYS A 38 -11.29 3.22 5.34
N PHE A 39 -10.70 4.38 5.04
CA PHE A 39 -10.53 4.81 3.65
C PHE A 39 -9.71 3.80 2.85
N LEU A 40 -8.58 3.33 3.40
CA LEU A 40 -7.77 2.33 2.72
C LEU A 40 -8.54 1.02 2.54
N MET A 41 -9.27 0.57 3.56
CA MET A 41 -10.05 -0.67 3.46
C MET A 41 -11.18 -0.58 2.45
N ASP A 42 -11.80 0.58 2.32
CA ASP A 42 -12.85 0.81 1.30
C ASP A 42 -12.26 0.84 -0.11
N HIS A 43 -10.95 1.03 -0.23
CA HIS A 43 -10.25 1.12 -1.51
C HIS A 43 -9.13 0.08 -1.59
N GLN A 44 -9.41 -1.15 -1.16
CA GLN A 44 -8.45 -2.24 -1.22
C GLN A 44 -7.99 -2.50 -2.66
N PRO A 45 -6.79 -3.11 -2.83
CA PRO A 45 -6.28 -3.43 -4.15
C PRO A 45 -7.18 -4.47 -4.83
N ARG A 46 -8.16 -3.99 -5.58
CA ARG A 46 -9.10 -4.81 -6.34
C ARG A 46 -9.34 -4.18 -7.69
N GLY A 47 -8.95 -4.88 -8.74
CA GLY A 47 -9.32 -4.51 -10.09
C GLY A 47 -8.59 -3.28 -10.62
N GLU A 48 -9.20 -2.67 -11.61
CA GLU A 48 -8.49 -1.78 -12.53
C GLU A 48 -8.35 -0.33 -12.07
N VAL A 49 -9.08 0.10 -11.01
CA VAL A 49 -9.12 1.51 -10.63
C VAL A 49 -7.73 2.06 -10.29
N PHE A 50 -6.88 1.24 -9.70
CA PHE A 50 -5.51 1.64 -9.34
C PHE A 50 -4.43 1.04 -10.24
N ARG A 51 -4.83 0.36 -11.31
CA ARG A 51 -3.93 -0.48 -12.11
C ARG A 51 -2.89 0.30 -12.89
N HIS A 52 -3.20 1.52 -13.29
CA HIS A 52 -2.35 2.36 -14.13
C HIS A 52 -1.96 3.66 -13.43
N GLU A 53 -2.00 3.65 -12.10
CA GLU A 53 -1.74 4.84 -11.33
C GLU A 53 -0.26 5.18 -11.28
N ASN A 54 0.04 6.45 -11.48
CA ASN A 54 1.31 7.03 -11.09
C ASN A 54 1.47 6.83 -9.61
N PHE A 55 2.35 6.54 -8.94
CA PHE A 55 2.48 6.33 -7.48
C PHE A 55 1.87 5.02 -6.97
N TYR A 56 1.61 4.04 -7.85
CA TYR A 56 1.08 2.75 -7.41
C TYR A 56 2.00 2.10 -6.36
N PHE A 57 3.28 1.95 -6.68
CA PHE A 57 4.23 1.31 -5.76
C PHE A 57 4.54 2.18 -4.54
N TYR A 58 4.59 3.50 -4.72
CA TYR A 58 4.72 4.43 -3.59
C TYR A 58 3.55 4.24 -2.61
N GLY A 59 2.33 4.22 -3.13
CA GLY A 59 1.14 4.04 -2.29
C GLY A 59 1.14 2.73 -1.56
N HIS A 60 1.42 1.61 -2.24
CA HIS A 60 1.43 0.29 -1.62
C HIS A 60 2.59 0.10 -0.65
N TYR A 61 3.71 0.74 -0.89
CA TYR A 61 4.82 0.75 0.05
C TYR A 61 4.38 1.29 1.43
N TYR A 62 3.64 2.39 1.44
CA TYR A 62 3.13 2.96 2.69
C TYR A 62 1.90 2.22 3.21
N ALA A 63 1.01 1.78 2.33
CA ALA A 63 -0.20 1.07 2.76
C ALA A 63 0.14 -0.24 3.48
N VAL A 64 1.10 -1.01 2.98
CA VAL A 64 1.48 -2.27 3.63
C VAL A 64 2.07 -2.01 5.03
N GLN A 65 2.81 -0.94 5.20
CA GLN A 65 3.34 -0.55 6.52
C GLN A 65 2.21 -0.15 7.46
N ALA A 66 1.27 0.67 6.98
CA ALA A 66 0.12 1.08 7.79
C ALA A 66 -0.69 -0.12 8.26
N MET A 67 -0.97 -1.06 7.36
CA MET A 67 -1.75 -2.26 7.68
C MET A 67 -0.98 -3.20 8.60
N TRP A 68 0.34 -3.29 8.44
CA TRP A 68 1.18 -4.06 9.36
C TRP A 68 1.09 -3.51 10.78
N HIS A 69 1.20 -2.18 10.94
CA HIS A 69 1.07 -1.55 12.26
C HIS A 69 -0.34 -1.69 12.84
N ALA A 70 -1.37 -1.54 12.00
CA ALA A 70 -2.75 -1.72 12.45
C ALA A 70 -3.01 -3.14 12.92
N GLY A 71 -2.43 -4.13 12.22
CA GLY A 71 -2.52 -5.54 12.61
C GLY A 71 -3.92 -6.12 12.49
N GLY A 72 -4.14 -7.24 13.18
CA GLY A 72 -5.45 -7.87 13.29
C GLY A 72 -6.14 -8.08 11.95
N ARG A 73 -7.42 -7.71 11.89
CA ARG A 73 -8.23 -7.89 10.70
C ARG A 73 -7.74 -7.07 9.50
N TYR A 74 -7.15 -5.91 9.77
CA TYR A 74 -6.63 -5.05 8.69
C TYR A 74 -5.54 -5.79 7.91
N TRP A 75 -4.57 -6.35 8.62
CA TRP A 75 -3.49 -7.11 8.00
C TRP A 75 -4.02 -8.37 7.32
N ARG A 76 -4.88 -9.12 7.99
CA ARG A 76 -5.41 -10.38 7.45
C ARG A 76 -6.20 -10.20 6.16
N GLN A 77 -6.84 -9.05 5.98
CA GLN A 77 -7.58 -8.76 4.76
C GLN A 77 -6.72 -8.08 3.69
N TRP A 78 -5.83 -7.19 4.11
CA TRP A 78 -5.04 -6.39 3.18
C TRP A 78 -3.94 -7.18 2.49
N PHE A 79 -3.15 -7.92 3.27
CA PHE A 79 -1.95 -8.56 2.74
C PHE A 79 -2.26 -9.59 1.67
N PRO A 80 -3.23 -10.51 1.83
CA PRO A 80 -3.54 -11.45 0.75
C PRO A 80 -3.99 -10.74 -0.53
N ALA A 81 -4.72 -9.64 -0.41
CA ALA A 81 -5.19 -8.88 -1.57
C ALA A 81 -4.03 -8.26 -2.35
N ILE A 82 -3.10 -7.58 -1.67
CA ILE A 82 -1.96 -6.98 -2.35
C ILE A 82 -0.97 -8.04 -2.85
N ARG A 83 -0.76 -9.09 -2.09
CA ARG A 83 0.08 -10.22 -2.53
C ARG A 83 -0.44 -10.78 -3.86
N ASP A 84 -1.71 -11.09 -3.93
CA ASP A 84 -2.30 -11.69 -5.12
C ASP A 84 -2.26 -10.74 -6.31
N GLU A 85 -2.50 -9.45 -6.07
CA GLU A 85 -2.41 -8.44 -7.11
C GLU A 85 -0.98 -8.28 -7.64
N LEU A 86 0.00 -8.23 -6.76
CA LEU A 86 1.40 -8.13 -7.18
C LEU A 86 1.85 -9.36 -7.95
N LEU A 87 1.48 -10.56 -7.50
CA LEU A 87 1.81 -11.77 -8.23
C LEU A 87 1.19 -11.78 -9.62
N GLY A 88 -0.02 -11.22 -9.76
CA GLY A 88 -0.67 -11.09 -11.07
C GLY A 88 -0.03 -10.04 -11.98
N ARG A 89 0.68 -9.07 -11.43
CA ARG A 89 1.36 -8.02 -12.20
C ARG A 89 2.79 -8.34 -12.58
N GLN A 90 3.37 -9.37 -11.99
CA GLN A 90 4.76 -9.75 -12.28
C GLN A 90 4.89 -10.16 -13.75
N THR A 91 5.89 -9.61 -14.43
CA THR A 91 6.18 -9.97 -15.82
C THR A 91 6.95 -11.29 -15.91
N GLN A 92 7.07 -11.82 -17.15
CA GLN A 92 7.73 -13.11 -17.36
C GLN A 92 9.20 -13.12 -16.93
N ASP A 93 9.87 -11.96 -16.98
CA ASP A 93 11.26 -11.86 -16.54
C ASP A 93 11.39 -11.70 -15.01
N GLY A 94 10.27 -11.72 -14.29
CA GLY A 94 10.26 -11.63 -12.84
C GLY A 94 10.20 -10.22 -12.29
N SER A 95 10.13 -9.20 -13.15
CA SER A 95 10.11 -7.80 -12.72
C SER A 95 8.71 -7.22 -12.59
N TRP A 96 8.62 -6.02 -12.01
CA TRP A 96 7.40 -5.24 -11.92
C TRP A 96 7.63 -3.87 -12.58
N PRO A 97 6.96 -3.60 -13.72
CA PRO A 97 7.08 -2.29 -14.36
C PRO A 97 6.45 -1.20 -13.50
N ASP A 98 7.08 -0.03 -13.48
CA ASP A 98 6.53 1.15 -12.85
C ASP A 98 6.51 2.29 -13.88
N LEU A 99 5.34 2.97 -13.98
CA LEU A 99 5.12 4.01 -14.98
C LEU A 99 5.79 5.34 -14.61
N THR A 100 6.08 5.54 -13.32
CA THR A 100 6.59 6.82 -12.82
C THR A 100 8.11 6.88 -12.82
N VAL A 101 8.77 5.78 -12.45
CA VAL A 101 10.23 5.73 -12.32
C VAL A 101 10.83 4.73 -13.32
N ASN A 102 10.86 3.45 -12.97
CA ASN A 102 11.38 2.39 -13.84
C ASN A 102 11.07 1.01 -13.23
N SER A 103 11.43 -0.06 -13.94
CA SER A 103 11.15 -1.42 -13.48
C SER A 103 12.03 -1.84 -12.30
N GLU A 104 13.21 -1.29 -12.15
CA GLU A 104 14.05 -1.55 -10.97
C GLU A 104 13.37 -1.04 -9.71
N TYR A 105 12.80 0.15 -9.76
CA TYR A 105 12.03 0.72 -8.65
C TYR A 105 10.79 -0.11 -8.36
N GLY A 106 10.00 -0.44 -9.37
CA GLY A 106 8.80 -1.26 -9.20
C GLY A 106 9.11 -2.62 -8.60
N THR A 107 10.17 -3.27 -9.09
CA THR A 107 10.60 -4.58 -8.58
C THR A 107 11.06 -4.49 -7.13
N ALA A 108 11.87 -3.49 -6.79
CA ALA A 108 12.33 -3.30 -5.42
C ALA A 108 11.16 -3.09 -4.46
N MET A 109 10.21 -2.24 -4.83
CA MET A 109 9.04 -1.94 -4.00
C MET A 109 8.13 -3.15 -3.85
N ALA A 110 7.89 -3.89 -4.94
CA ALA A 110 7.09 -5.12 -4.89
C ALA A 110 7.72 -6.15 -3.96
N CYS A 111 9.04 -6.33 -4.03
CA CYS A 111 9.75 -7.25 -3.15
C CYS A 111 9.64 -6.84 -1.68
N ILE A 112 9.76 -5.55 -1.38
CA ILE A 112 9.61 -5.05 -0.02
C ILE A 112 8.21 -5.36 0.51
N VAL A 113 7.16 -5.08 -0.29
CA VAL A 113 5.77 -5.34 0.10
C VAL A 113 5.57 -6.84 0.37
N LEU A 114 6.05 -7.69 -0.53
CA LEU A 114 5.86 -9.14 -0.42
C LEU A 114 6.63 -9.75 0.77
N GLN A 115 7.71 -9.11 1.21
CA GLN A 115 8.53 -9.60 2.31
C GLN A 115 8.10 -9.09 3.68
N MET A 116 7.11 -8.20 3.75
CA MET A 116 6.66 -7.64 5.03
C MET A 116 6.37 -8.71 6.10
N PRO A 117 5.69 -9.84 5.79
CA PRO A 117 5.42 -10.84 6.83
C PRO A 117 6.66 -11.45 7.45
N ASN A 118 7.81 -11.37 6.77
CA ASN A 118 9.06 -11.97 7.25
C ASN A 118 9.81 -11.09 8.25
N GLY A 119 9.44 -9.80 8.35
CA GLY A 119 10.02 -8.89 9.33
C GLY A 119 11.51 -8.65 9.17
N TYR A 120 12.04 -8.69 7.94
CA TYR A 120 13.47 -8.55 7.69
C TYR A 120 14.01 -7.16 7.97
N LEU A 121 13.18 -6.13 7.92
CA LEU A 121 13.60 -4.76 8.14
C LEU A 121 13.14 -4.31 9.53
N PRO A 122 14.07 -3.96 10.45
CA PRO A 122 13.70 -3.55 11.82
C PRO A 122 12.74 -2.38 11.87
N ILE A 123 12.82 -1.46 10.92
CA ILE A 123 11.93 -0.29 10.82
C ILE A 123 10.45 -0.68 10.67
N PHE A 124 10.16 -1.90 10.18
CA PHE A 124 8.80 -2.38 10.00
C PHE A 124 8.31 -3.27 11.15
N GLN A 125 9.12 -3.48 12.15
CA GLN A 125 8.70 -4.25 13.32
C GLN A 125 7.74 -3.43 14.17
N ARG A 126 6.78 -4.12 14.74
CA ARG A 126 5.78 -3.50 15.62
C ARG A 126 6.39 -3.13 16.98
#